data_f310ce9caf54386b6d8ba6cd0b465692
#
_entry.id   f310ce9caf54386b6d8ba6cd0b465692
#
_cell.length_a   1.000
_cell.length_b   1.000
_cell.length_c   1.000
_cell.angle_alpha   90.00
_cell.angle_beta   90.00
_cell.angle_gamma   90.00
#
_symmetry.space_group_name_H-M   'P 1'
#
loop_
_entity.id
_entity.type
_entity.pdbx_description
1 polymer ?
#
loop_
_entity_poly.entity_id
_entity_poly.type
_entity_poly.pdbx_seq_one_letter_code
_entity_poly.pdbx_strand_id
1 'polypeptide(L)'
;MAEANLALPSFNLNLIQENGLEAVAPPFSVSGRVLGSWGMEEEKEIREYIVKEGDTLSAIADSFGISLNTLLWANNLNEKSTISPGQKLIVLPVSGVLHIVREKDTLSELAEIYQADLGDIVEFNEISDEKRIYVGDTLIIPGGKMPKTIDVKYPRVPLASSFFICPIPSPCCITQGLHWRNAVDFSNGRCGDPVFAAASGIIQKTGYVRRGGNFVRISHPNGVITYYGHLSKIIVSPGQKVLQGQIIGYVGHTGYTIPAGPGGCHLHFDVIFAENPFAKYKVGTCLGK
;
A
#
# COMPACT_ATOMS: atom_id res chain seq x y z
N MET A 1 -44.68 -29.64 8.02
CA MET A 1 -44.07 -28.55 7.27
C MET A 1 -44.54 -27.26 7.88
N ALA A 2 -43.70 -26.58 8.65
CA ALA A 2 -44.01 -25.31 9.27
C ALA A 2 -43.32 -24.21 8.47
N GLU A 3 -44.12 -23.37 7.81
CA GLU A 3 -43.62 -22.18 7.12
C GLU A 3 -43.23 -21.12 8.18
N ALA A 4 -41.97 -20.71 8.16
CA ALA A 4 -41.47 -19.61 8.97
C ALA A 4 -41.83 -18.30 8.27
N ASN A 5 -42.82 -17.58 8.83
CA ASN A 5 -43.19 -16.24 8.40
C ASN A 5 -42.13 -15.26 8.90
N LEU A 6 -41.20 -14.81 8.03
CA LEU A 6 -40.27 -13.73 8.28
C LEU A 6 -41.01 -12.39 8.13
N ALA A 7 -41.44 -11.83 9.27
CA ALA A 7 -41.95 -10.45 9.30
C ALA A 7 -40.75 -9.49 9.13
N LEU A 8 -40.77 -8.71 8.05
CA LEU A 8 -39.85 -7.61 7.84
C LEU A 8 -40.12 -6.50 8.88
N PRO A 9 -39.05 -5.87 9.43
CA PRO A 9 -39.25 -4.76 10.36
C PRO A 9 -39.92 -3.57 9.64
N SER A 10 -41.01 -3.07 10.23
CA SER A 10 -41.66 -1.86 9.76
C SER A 10 -40.82 -0.64 10.10
N PHE A 11 -40.36 0.09 9.11
CA PHE A 11 -39.75 1.39 9.30
C PHE A 11 -40.82 2.44 9.55
N ASN A 12 -40.77 3.12 10.70
CA ASN A 12 -41.57 4.32 10.93
C ASN A 12 -40.94 5.49 10.18
N LEU A 13 -41.63 5.93 9.14
CA LEU A 13 -41.29 7.13 8.38
C LEU A 13 -42.23 8.25 8.79
N ASN A 14 -41.72 9.38 9.25
CA ASN A 14 -42.48 10.59 9.48
C ASN A 14 -42.40 11.51 8.26
N LEU A 15 -43.54 11.89 7.71
CA LEU A 15 -43.60 12.86 6.62
C LEU A 15 -43.47 14.28 7.20
N ILE A 16 -42.42 14.98 6.77
CA ILE A 16 -42.26 16.40 7.10
C ILE A 16 -42.35 17.19 5.80
N GLN A 17 -43.43 17.99 5.71
CA GLN A 17 -43.75 18.93 4.61
C GLN A 17 -43.52 18.37 3.19
N GLU A 18 -44.60 18.10 2.56
CA GLU A 18 -44.92 17.68 1.17
C GLU A 18 -43.86 17.13 0.21
N ASN A 19 -42.56 17.20 0.49
CA ASN A 19 -41.48 16.73 -0.44
C ASN A 19 -40.21 16.13 0.20
N GLY A 20 -40.21 15.65 1.43
CA GLY A 20 -39.05 15.03 2.05
C GLY A 20 -39.37 13.92 3.02
N LEU A 21 -38.64 12.79 2.93
CA LEU A 21 -38.65 11.70 3.90
C LEU A 21 -37.38 11.78 4.72
N GLU A 22 -37.51 11.99 6.02
CA GLU A 22 -36.37 11.94 6.95
C GLU A 22 -36.46 10.68 7.81
N ALA A 23 -35.37 9.90 7.85
CA ALA A 23 -35.26 8.72 8.71
C ALA A 23 -34.91 9.18 10.13
N VAL A 24 -35.82 8.95 11.09
CA VAL A 24 -35.56 9.22 12.50
C VAL A 24 -34.62 8.12 13.04
N ALA A 25 -33.40 8.48 13.39
CA ALA A 25 -32.50 7.57 14.09
C ALA A 25 -33.07 7.20 15.45
N PRO A 26 -33.02 5.93 15.86
CA PRO A 26 -33.52 5.49 17.17
C PRO A 26 -32.67 6.09 18.31
N PRO A 27 -33.28 6.47 19.44
CA PRO A 27 -32.61 7.20 20.51
C PRO A 27 -31.83 6.32 21.51
N PHE A 28 -31.27 5.18 21.08
CA PHE A 28 -30.50 4.32 21.98
C PHE A 28 -29.18 3.90 21.38
N SER A 29 -28.10 4.40 21.97
CA SER A 29 -26.79 3.77 21.91
C SER A 29 -26.84 2.50 22.76
N VAL A 30 -27.07 1.34 22.17
CA VAL A 30 -26.91 0.07 22.83
C VAL A 30 -25.46 -0.38 22.65
N SER A 31 -24.63 -0.20 23.68
CA SER A 31 -23.38 -0.93 23.80
C SER A 31 -23.73 -2.38 24.14
N GLY A 32 -23.89 -3.19 23.12
CA GLY A 32 -24.08 -4.63 23.23
C GLY A 32 -23.63 -5.26 21.92
N ARG A 33 -22.68 -6.19 22.01
CA ARG A 33 -22.28 -7.03 20.90
C ARG A 33 -23.52 -7.74 20.34
N VAL A 34 -24.06 -7.22 19.26
CA VAL A 34 -25.09 -7.90 18.49
C VAL A 34 -24.39 -8.83 17.52
N LEU A 35 -24.65 -10.13 17.62
CA LEU A 35 -24.29 -11.10 16.58
C LEU A 35 -24.87 -10.58 15.25
N GLY A 36 -24.01 -10.24 14.28
CA GLY A 36 -24.42 -9.71 13.00
C GLY A 36 -23.99 -8.26 12.74
N SER A 37 -23.05 -7.70 13.51
CA SER A 37 -22.36 -6.51 13.06
C SER A 37 -21.68 -6.88 11.73
N TRP A 38 -22.14 -6.27 10.68
CA TRP A 38 -21.32 -6.05 9.50
C TRP A 38 -20.15 -5.22 10.01
N GLY A 39 -19.10 -5.93 10.49
CA GLY A 39 -17.91 -5.28 10.97
C GLY A 39 -17.44 -4.38 9.86
N MET A 40 -17.26 -3.11 10.15
CA MET A 40 -16.23 -2.35 9.46
C MET A 40 -15.01 -3.24 9.62
N GLU A 41 -14.58 -3.93 8.56
CA GLU A 41 -13.25 -4.50 8.50
C GLU A 41 -12.35 -3.33 8.87
N GLU A 42 -11.77 -3.39 10.06
CA GLU A 42 -10.73 -2.43 10.45
C GLU A 42 -9.75 -2.47 9.29
N GLU A 43 -9.64 -1.36 8.60
CA GLU A 43 -8.86 -1.29 7.36
C GLU A 43 -7.44 -1.69 7.72
N LYS A 44 -7.07 -2.95 7.44
CA LYS A 44 -5.72 -3.51 7.65
C LYS A 44 -4.67 -2.85 6.74
N GLU A 45 -4.94 -1.62 6.29
CA GLU A 45 -4.11 -0.91 5.32
C GLU A 45 -3.16 0.09 5.98
N ILE A 46 -1.94 0.07 5.51
CA ILE A 46 -0.95 1.12 5.82
C ILE A 46 -1.44 2.43 5.18
N ARG A 47 -1.40 3.53 5.95
CA ARG A 47 -1.87 4.86 5.51
C ARG A 47 -0.70 5.83 5.40
N GLU A 48 -0.85 6.84 4.57
CA GLU A 48 0.02 8.01 4.53
C GLU A 48 -0.68 9.18 5.22
N TYR A 49 -0.05 9.75 6.23
CA TYR A 49 -0.54 10.91 6.96
C TYR A 49 0.31 12.13 6.61
N ILE A 50 -0.33 13.25 6.30
CA ILE A 50 0.35 14.52 6.05
C ILE A 50 0.32 15.33 7.36
N VAL A 51 1.49 15.60 7.90
CA VAL A 51 1.67 16.36 9.14
C VAL A 51 1.06 17.75 8.98
N LYS A 52 0.26 18.16 9.96
CA LYS A 52 -0.37 19.48 10.05
C LYS A 52 0.37 20.37 11.05
N GLU A 53 0.08 21.65 11.01
CA GLU A 53 0.60 22.60 12.00
C GLU A 53 0.11 22.23 13.41
N GLY A 54 1.03 22.19 14.37
CA GLY A 54 0.74 21.80 15.76
C GLY A 54 0.75 20.29 16.04
N ASP A 55 0.93 19.43 15.02
CA ASP A 55 1.03 17.99 15.23
C ASP A 55 2.28 17.60 16.00
N THR A 56 2.13 16.57 16.84
CA THR A 56 3.23 15.88 17.50
C THR A 56 3.20 14.38 17.15
N LEU A 57 4.37 13.74 17.15
CA LEU A 57 4.45 12.29 16.85
C LEU A 57 3.56 11.47 17.81
N SER A 58 3.49 11.82 19.09
CA SER A 58 2.63 11.14 20.06
C SER A 58 1.16 11.34 19.74
N ALA A 59 0.72 12.58 19.49
CA ALA A 59 -0.68 12.85 19.16
C ALA A 59 -1.13 12.16 17.86
N ILE A 60 -0.25 12.11 16.86
CA ILE A 60 -0.52 11.36 15.62
C ILE A 60 -0.66 9.87 15.93
N ALA A 61 0.28 9.25 16.65
CA ALA A 61 0.20 7.83 17.01
C ALA A 61 -1.08 7.51 17.77
N ASP A 62 -1.42 8.31 18.79
CA ASP A 62 -2.63 8.15 19.60
C ASP A 62 -3.91 8.27 18.75
N SER A 63 -3.96 9.20 17.79
CA SER A 63 -5.11 9.39 16.92
C SER A 63 -5.40 8.20 15.99
N PHE A 64 -4.38 7.39 15.72
CA PHE A 64 -4.49 6.15 14.93
C PHE A 64 -4.52 4.89 15.79
N GLY A 65 -4.51 5.00 17.12
CA GLY A 65 -4.55 3.87 18.04
C GLY A 65 -3.30 2.97 17.98
N ILE A 66 -2.16 3.51 17.54
CA ILE A 66 -0.88 2.79 17.48
C ILE A 66 0.12 3.32 18.49
N SER A 67 1.10 2.50 18.84
CA SER A 67 2.18 2.95 19.72
C SER A 67 3.07 4.00 19.03
N LEU A 68 3.60 4.95 19.80
CA LEU A 68 4.59 5.92 19.32
C LEU A 68 5.76 5.21 18.63
N ASN A 69 6.25 4.13 19.21
CA ASN A 69 7.34 3.35 18.64
C ASN A 69 7.02 2.80 17.25
N THR A 70 5.80 2.33 17.03
CA THR A 70 5.33 1.88 15.72
C THR A 70 5.44 2.99 14.68
N LEU A 71 4.95 4.18 15.01
CA LEU A 71 5.04 5.34 14.12
C LEU A 71 6.49 5.73 13.83
N LEU A 72 7.34 5.73 14.86
CA LEU A 72 8.77 6.03 14.72
C LEU A 72 9.47 5.03 13.80
N TRP A 73 9.29 3.74 14.05
CA TRP A 73 9.94 2.67 13.28
C TRP A 73 9.49 2.64 11.81
N ALA A 74 8.19 2.82 11.56
CA ALA A 74 7.66 2.84 10.20
C ALA A 74 8.24 3.98 9.35
N ASN A 75 8.72 5.06 10.01
CA ASN A 75 9.22 6.27 9.35
C ASN A 75 10.74 6.49 9.51
N ASN A 76 11.47 5.54 10.08
CA ASN A 76 12.89 5.69 10.40
C ASN A 76 13.19 6.92 11.28
N LEU A 77 12.27 7.23 12.19
CA LEU A 77 12.38 8.32 13.16
C LEU A 77 12.80 7.79 14.53
N ASN A 78 13.22 8.67 15.40
CA ASN A 78 13.48 8.42 16.82
C ASN A 78 12.77 9.46 17.68
N GLU A 79 12.78 9.28 19.01
CA GLU A 79 12.08 10.18 19.96
C GLU A 79 12.53 11.65 19.90
N LYS A 80 13.75 11.90 19.38
CA LYS A 80 14.31 13.25 19.20
C LYS A 80 14.05 13.85 17.83
N SER A 81 13.42 13.07 16.93
CA SER A 81 13.11 13.54 15.57
C SER A 81 12.03 14.61 15.62
N THR A 82 12.23 15.66 14.84
CA THR A 82 11.24 16.73 14.62
C THR A 82 10.50 16.47 13.31
N ILE A 83 9.20 16.75 13.31
CA ILE A 83 8.35 16.72 12.12
C ILE A 83 7.97 18.12 11.68
N SER A 84 7.69 18.30 10.41
CA SER A 84 7.30 19.60 9.85
C SER A 84 5.94 19.49 9.14
N PRO A 85 5.11 20.56 9.15
CA PRO A 85 3.90 20.61 8.36
C PRO A 85 4.17 20.26 6.88
N GLY A 86 3.31 19.40 6.31
CA GLY A 86 3.48 18.87 4.96
C GLY A 86 4.35 17.62 4.86
N GLN A 87 5.06 17.23 5.91
CA GLN A 87 5.80 15.97 5.95
C GLN A 87 4.83 14.79 5.87
N LYS A 88 5.17 13.78 5.08
CA LYS A 88 4.40 12.55 4.94
C LYS A 88 4.93 11.49 5.90
N LEU A 89 4.02 10.88 6.66
CA LEU A 89 4.31 9.80 7.59
C LEU A 89 3.54 8.54 7.20
N ILE A 90 4.21 7.41 7.27
CA ILE A 90 3.60 6.09 7.13
C ILE A 90 2.98 5.70 8.48
N VAL A 91 1.70 5.36 8.47
CA VAL A 91 0.94 4.93 9.64
C VAL A 91 0.48 3.51 9.42
N LEU A 92 0.85 2.61 10.32
CA LEU A 92 0.42 1.22 10.28
C LEU A 92 -1.00 1.09 10.86
N PRO A 93 -1.77 0.09 10.41
CA PRO A 93 -3.13 -0.14 10.91
C PRO A 93 -3.17 -0.72 12.33
N VAL A 94 -2.05 -1.26 12.82
CA VAL A 94 -1.88 -1.81 14.18
C VAL A 94 -0.51 -1.49 14.74
N SER A 95 -0.38 -1.55 16.05
CA SER A 95 0.93 -1.48 16.69
C SER A 95 1.81 -2.67 16.30
N GLY A 96 3.05 -2.39 15.88
CA GLY A 96 3.97 -3.42 15.42
C GLY A 96 5.11 -2.87 14.57
N VAL A 97 5.70 -3.73 13.77
CA VAL A 97 6.82 -3.41 12.89
C VAL A 97 6.48 -3.66 11.43
N LEU A 98 6.94 -2.79 10.56
CA LEU A 98 6.88 -2.98 9.12
C LEU A 98 8.18 -3.63 8.64
N HIS A 99 8.08 -4.82 8.04
CA HIS A 99 9.23 -5.56 7.52
C HIS A 99 9.13 -5.74 6.01
N ILE A 100 10.27 -5.56 5.32
CA ILE A 100 10.40 -5.93 3.91
C ILE A 100 11.17 -7.25 3.86
N VAL A 101 10.52 -8.28 3.33
CA VAL A 101 11.09 -9.62 3.22
C VAL A 101 12.38 -9.58 2.40
N ARG A 102 13.43 -10.17 2.95
CA ARG A 102 14.77 -10.30 2.35
C ARG A 102 15.01 -11.72 1.88
N GLU A 103 16.10 -11.91 1.17
CA GLU A 103 16.57 -13.24 0.83
C GLU A 103 16.87 -14.03 2.11
N LYS A 104 16.34 -15.24 2.17
CA LYS A 104 16.41 -16.19 3.30
C LYS A 104 15.52 -15.87 4.50
N ASP A 105 14.78 -14.77 4.54
CA ASP A 105 13.81 -14.56 5.61
C ASP A 105 12.75 -15.66 5.58
N THR A 106 12.40 -16.14 6.77
CA THR A 106 11.28 -17.03 7.01
C THR A 106 10.34 -16.39 8.04
N LEU A 107 9.04 -16.70 7.99
CA LEU A 107 8.07 -16.15 8.94
C LEU A 107 8.42 -16.50 10.38
N SER A 108 8.91 -17.72 10.62
CA SER A 108 9.33 -18.18 11.95
C SER A 108 10.50 -17.38 12.50
N GLU A 109 11.55 -17.13 11.68
CA GLU A 109 12.67 -16.28 12.08
C GLU A 109 12.25 -14.83 12.30
N LEU A 110 11.34 -14.31 11.49
CA LEU A 110 10.82 -12.95 11.69
C LEU A 110 10.02 -12.84 12.98
N ALA A 111 9.20 -13.85 13.31
CA ALA A 111 8.48 -13.92 14.59
C ALA A 111 9.44 -13.89 15.79
N GLU A 112 10.53 -14.65 15.72
CA GLU A 112 11.57 -14.68 16.76
C GLU A 112 12.32 -13.34 16.85
N ILE A 113 12.79 -12.80 15.73
CA ILE A 113 13.54 -11.53 15.65
C ILE A 113 12.74 -10.38 16.24
N TYR A 114 11.45 -10.29 15.91
CA TYR A 114 10.57 -9.20 16.35
C TYR A 114 9.80 -9.50 17.64
N GLN A 115 10.01 -10.67 18.26
CA GLN A 115 9.31 -11.11 19.46
C GLN A 115 7.78 -11.03 19.29
N ALA A 116 7.28 -11.49 18.16
CA ALA A 116 5.88 -11.50 17.79
C ALA A 116 5.33 -12.92 17.66
N ASP A 117 4.01 -13.07 17.67
CA ASP A 117 3.37 -14.35 17.42
C ASP A 117 3.33 -14.65 15.92
N LEU A 118 3.71 -15.89 15.54
CA LEU A 118 3.71 -16.32 14.13
C LEU A 118 2.28 -16.37 13.57
N GLY A 119 1.31 -16.82 14.37
CA GLY A 119 -0.09 -16.89 13.96
C GLY A 119 -0.65 -15.51 13.64
N ASP A 120 -0.36 -14.52 14.49
CA ASP A 120 -0.77 -13.12 14.26
C ASP A 120 -0.16 -12.57 12.96
N ILE A 121 1.12 -12.89 12.68
CA ILE A 121 1.77 -12.48 11.43
C ILE A 121 1.06 -13.08 10.22
N VAL A 122 0.79 -14.39 10.26
CA VAL A 122 0.14 -15.13 9.16
C VAL A 122 -1.28 -14.61 8.93
N GLU A 123 -2.07 -14.47 9.99
CA GLU A 123 -3.47 -14.02 9.93
C GLU A 123 -3.58 -12.57 9.47
N PHE A 124 -2.76 -11.69 10.03
CA PHE A 124 -2.82 -10.26 9.71
C PHE A 124 -2.46 -9.97 8.26
N ASN A 125 -1.42 -10.64 7.73
CA ASN A 125 -0.96 -10.48 6.36
C ASN A 125 -1.67 -11.40 5.36
N GLU A 126 -2.71 -12.12 5.77
CA GLU A 126 -3.52 -13.02 4.93
C GLU A 126 -2.66 -14.05 4.16
N ILE A 127 -1.65 -14.60 4.85
CA ILE A 127 -0.71 -15.56 4.26
C ILE A 127 -1.34 -16.94 4.28
N SER A 128 -1.77 -17.44 3.14
CA SER A 128 -2.38 -18.77 3.00
C SER A 128 -1.37 -19.92 3.01
N ASP A 129 -0.10 -19.64 2.74
CA ASP A 129 1.00 -20.61 2.70
C ASP A 129 2.29 -19.90 3.14
N GLU A 130 2.84 -20.32 4.28
CA GLU A 130 4.05 -19.73 4.87
C GLU A 130 5.27 -19.74 3.94
N LYS A 131 5.29 -20.64 2.94
CA LYS A 131 6.33 -20.73 1.93
C LYS A 131 6.17 -19.72 0.80
N ARG A 132 5.08 -18.94 0.80
CA ARG A 132 4.76 -17.97 -0.26
C ARG A 132 5.02 -16.52 0.12
N ILE A 133 6.00 -16.27 0.97
CA ILE A 133 6.57 -14.93 1.11
C ILE A 133 7.67 -14.74 0.06
N TYR A 134 7.68 -13.60 -0.57
CA TYR A 134 8.65 -13.28 -1.63
C TYR A 134 9.52 -12.12 -1.20
N VAL A 135 10.80 -12.18 -1.55
CA VAL A 135 11.72 -11.06 -1.34
C VAL A 135 11.08 -9.76 -1.83
N GLY A 136 11.07 -8.73 -0.98
CA GLY A 136 10.40 -7.46 -1.22
C GLY A 136 8.91 -7.42 -0.84
N ASP A 137 8.30 -8.51 -0.38
CA ASP A 137 6.98 -8.43 0.25
C ASP A 137 7.04 -7.54 1.48
N THR A 138 5.97 -6.80 1.70
CA THR A 138 5.81 -5.97 2.88
C THR A 138 4.96 -6.72 3.88
N LEU A 139 5.52 -7.02 5.02
CA LEU A 139 4.81 -7.67 6.12
C LEU A 139 4.61 -6.68 7.27
N ILE A 140 3.43 -6.66 7.82
CA ILE A 140 3.16 -6.05 9.12
C ILE A 140 3.34 -7.15 10.16
N ILE A 141 4.13 -6.88 11.18
CA ILE A 141 4.40 -7.77 12.30
C ILE A 141 3.63 -7.23 13.51
N PRO A 142 2.38 -7.67 13.76
CA PRO A 142 1.56 -7.17 14.86
C PRO A 142 2.24 -7.42 16.18
N GLY A 143 2.19 -6.44 17.09
CA GLY A 143 2.83 -6.53 18.41
C GLY A 143 4.37 -6.62 18.38
N GLY A 144 4.97 -6.70 17.21
CA GLY A 144 6.41 -6.83 17.04
C GLY A 144 7.20 -5.66 17.61
N LYS A 145 8.41 -5.93 18.08
CA LYS A 145 9.35 -4.96 18.65
C LYS A 145 10.59 -4.88 17.81
N MET A 146 11.08 -3.66 17.56
CA MET A 146 12.34 -3.48 16.85
C MET A 146 13.50 -3.98 17.72
N PRO A 147 14.33 -4.90 17.22
CA PRO A 147 15.47 -5.39 17.97
C PRO A 147 16.49 -4.26 18.21
N LYS A 148 17.07 -4.20 19.41
CA LYS A 148 18.01 -3.12 19.81
C LYS A 148 19.32 -3.09 18.99
N THR A 149 19.65 -4.16 18.29
CA THR A 149 20.95 -4.37 17.64
C THR A 149 20.90 -4.47 16.12
N ILE A 150 19.73 -4.42 15.50
CA ILE A 150 19.64 -4.46 14.04
C ILE A 150 19.48 -3.03 13.52
N ASP A 151 20.58 -2.52 12.95
CA ASP A 151 20.50 -1.34 12.07
C ASP A 151 19.79 -1.79 10.78
N VAL A 152 18.46 -1.62 10.76
CA VAL A 152 17.60 -2.01 9.63
C VAL A 152 17.76 -1.02 8.48
N LYS A 153 19.00 -0.67 8.14
CA LYS A 153 19.29 -0.04 6.87
C LYS A 153 19.13 -1.10 5.80
N TYR A 154 18.04 -1.02 5.07
CA TYR A 154 17.89 -1.82 3.85
C TYR A 154 19.09 -1.53 2.95
N PRO A 155 19.92 -2.52 2.60
CA PRO A 155 21.03 -2.29 1.70
C PRO A 155 20.48 -1.74 0.40
N ARG A 156 20.82 -0.48 0.08
CA ARG A 156 20.44 0.12 -1.18
C ARG A 156 21.48 -0.25 -2.23
N VAL A 157 21.03 -0.91 -3.27
CA VAL A 157 21.87 -1.24 -4.42
C VAL A 157 22.11 0.05 -5.22
N PRO A 158 23.36 0.44 -5.46
CA PRO A 158 23.67 1.56 -6.35
C PRO A 158 23.19 1.26 -7.77
N LEU A 159 22.41 2.16 -8.36
CA LEU A 159 21.93 2.04 -9.73
C LEU A 159 22.63 3.05 -10.65
N ALA A 160 23.02 2.60 -11.84
CA ALA A 160 23.39 3.51 -12.91
C ALA A 160 22.16 4.38 -13.29
N SER A 161 22.37 5.63 -13.67
CA SER A 161 21.28 6.54 -14.05
C SER A 161 20.47 6.06 -15.26
N SER A 162 21.05 5.19 -16.08
CA SER A 162 20.43 4.56 -17.25
C SER A 162 19.85 3.17 -16.98
N PHE A 163 19.85 2.69 -15.73
CA PHE A 163 19.38 1.34 -15.41
C PHE A 163 17.90 1.16 -15.72
N PHE A 164 17.07 2.15 -15.42
CA PHE A 164 15.65 2.13 -15.72
C PHE A 164 15.30 3.06 -16.87
N ILE A 165 14.45 2.58 -17.77
CA ILE A 165 13.73 3.43 -18.72
C ILE A 165 12.43 3.92 -18.08
N CYS A 166 11.83 4.96 -18.63
CA CYS A 166 10.49 5.37 -18.25
C CYS A 166 9.48 4.24 -18.53
N PRO A 167 8.65 3.85 -17.55
CA PRO A 167 7.80 2.66 -17.67
C PRO A 167 6.51 2.88 -18.47
N ILE A 168 6.25 4.09 -18.99
CA ILE A 168 5.11 4.38 -19.88
C ILE A 168 5.56 5.12 -21.14
N PRO A 169 4.75 5.17 -22.20
CA PRO A 169 5.08 5.90 -23.41
C PRO A 169 5.28 7.41 -23.18
N SER A 170 6.07 8.03 -24.05
CA SER A 170 6.22 9.49 -24.10
C SER A 170 4.88 10.19 -24.44
N PRO A 171 4.58 11.34 -23.79
CA PRO A 171 5.34 11.97 -22.73
C PRO A 171 5.15 11.25 -21.39
N CYS A 172 6.25 10.83 -20.77
CA CYS A 172 6.25 10.15 -19.50
C CYS A 172 6.36 11.20 -18.39
N CYS A 173 5.22 11.69 -17.92
CA CYS A 173 5.18 12.79 -16.97
C CYS A 173 5.02 12.29 -15.53
N ILE A 174 5.78 12.86 -14.60
CA ILE A 174 5.65 12.61 -13.18
C ILE A 174 4.45 13.38 -12.67
N THR A 175 3.45 12.66 -12.19
CA THR A 175 2.20 13.23 -11.66
C THR A 175 2.18 13.29 -10.13
N GLN A 176 2.91 12.39 -9.47
CA GLN A 176 3.19 12.46 -8.04
C GLN A 176 4.67 12.14 -7.81
N GLY A 177 5.35 13.00 -7.04
CA GLY A 177 6.74 12.80 -6.64
C GLY A 177 6.86 11.71 -5.58
N LEU A 178 8.04 11.59 -4.97
CA LEU A 178 8.32 10.55 -3.98
C LEU A 178 7.22 10.48 -2.92
N HIS A 179 6.59 9.33 -2.83
CA HIS A 179 5.54 9.03 -1.87
C HIS A 179 5.59 7.57 -1.48
N TRP A 180 4.72 7.18 -0.54
CA TRP A 180 4.75 5.87 0.03
C TRP A 180 6.16 5.62 0.60
N ARG A 181 6.88 4.64 0.15
CA ARG A 181 8.26 4.40 0.57
C ARG A 181 9.27 4.95 -0.42
N ASN A 182 9.10 4.62 -1.69
CA ASN A 182 10.06 4.93 -2.75
C ASN A 182 9.38 4.95 -4.12
N ALA A 183 8.09 5.27 -4.14
CA ALA A 183 7.28 5.29 -5.34
C ALA A 183 7.23 6.66 -5.99
N VAL A 184 7.04 6.66 -7.29
CA VAL A 184 6.76 7.83 -8.14
C VAL A 184 5.62 7.45 -9.07
N ASP A 185 4.65 8.34 -9.24
CA ASP A 185 3.55 8.11 -10.16
C ASP A 185 3.80 8.76 -11.51
N PHE A 186 3.49 8.02 -12.56
CA PHE A 186 3.60 8.47 -13.94
C PHE A 186 2.25 8.49 -14.64
N SER A 187 1.98 9.53 -15.42
CA SER A 187 0.86 9.56 -16.33
C SER A 187 1.17 10.39 -17.56
N ASN A 188 0.50 10.07 -18.66
CA ASN A 188 0.41 10.90 -19.86
C ASN A 188 -1.05 11.35 -20.10
N GLY A 189 -1.91 11.19 -19.09
CA GLY A 189 -3.33 11.55 -19.14
C GLY A 189 -4.22 10.52 -19.84
N ARG A 190 -3.70 9.34 -20.21
CA ARG A 190 -4.45 8.31 -20.94
C ARG A 190 -4.48 6.99 -20.18
N CYS A 191 -5.68 6.43 -20.05
CA CYS A 191 -5.87 5.05 -19.62
C CYS A 191 -5.60 4.09 -20.76
N GLY A 192 -5.14 2.88 -20.45
CA GLY A 192 -4.94 1.83 -21.44
C GLY A 192 -3.66 1.91 -22.24
N ASP A 193 -2.81 2.92 -22.00
CA ASP A 193 -1.48 2.97 -22.60
C ASP A 193 -0.61 1.81 -22.08
N PRO A 194 0.33 1.29 -22.88
CA PRO A 194 1.18 0.20 -22.49
C PRO A 194 2.09 0.58 -21.30
N VAL A 195 2.29 -0.36 -20.40
CA VAL A 195 3.27 -0.29 -19.32
C VAL A 195 4.45 -1.18 -19.68
N PHE A 196 5.64 -0.64 -19.63
CA PHE A 196 6.88 -1.31 -20.00
C PHE A 196 7.65 -1.78 -18.76
N ALA A 197 8.32 -2.93 -18.86
CA ALA A 197 9.34 -3.31 -17.90
C ALA A 197 10.47 -2.26 -17.92
N ALA A 198 10.66 -1.56 -16.80
CA ALA A 198 11.66 -0.50 -16.70
C ALA A 198 13.10 -1.00 -16.85
N ALA A 199 13.34 -2.28 -16.53
CA ALA A 199 14.58 -3.01 -16.76
C ALA A 199 14.27 -4.50 -17.02
N SER A 200 15.22 -5.22 -17.60
CA SER A 200 15.11 -6.68 -17.80
C SER A 200 15.08 -7.42 -16.46
N GLY A 201 14.29 -8.49 -16.38
CA GLY A 201 14.17 -9.28 -15.16
C GLY A 201 13.23 -10.49 -15.30
N ILE A 202 12.78 -10.99 -14.17
CA ILE A 202 11.83 -12.09 -14.08
C ILE A 202 10.59 -11.58 -13.34
N ILE A 203 9.41 -11.85 -13.89
CA ILE A 203 8.15 -11.56 -13.22
C ILE A 203 8.09 -12.36 -11.92
N GLN A 204 8.17 -11.67 -10.80
CA GLN A 204 8.17 -12.32 -9.49
C GLN A 204 6.74 -12.62 -9.03
N LYS A 205 5.84 -11.66 -9.20
CA LYS A 205 4.46 -11.75 -8.71
C LYS A 205 3.54 -10.89 -9.58
N THR A 206 2.32 -11.37 -9.78
CA THR A 206 1.21 -10.59 -10.34
C THR A 206 -0.02 -10.81 -9.47
N GLY A 207 -0.93 -9.87 -9.43
CA GLY A 207 -2.14 -10.03 -8.64
C GLY A 207 -2.93 -8.74 -8.51
N TYR A 208 -3.80 -8.72 -7.51
CA TYR A 208 -4.59 -7.57 -7.12
C TYR A 208 -4.45 -7.34 -5.61
N VAL A 209 -4.27 -6.09 -5.22
CA VAL A 209 -4.36 -5.64 -3.83
C VAL A 209 -5.29 -4.43 -3.77
N ARG A 210 -6.07 -4.31 -2.70
CA ARG A 210 -7.14 -3.30 -2.59
C ARG A 210 -6.64 -1.89 -2.90
N ARG A 211 -5.48 -1.47 -2.37
CA ARG A 211 -4.92 -0.13 -2.57
C ARG A 211 -4.22 0.01 -3.92
N GLY A 212 -3.29 -0.86 -4.25
CA GLY A 212 -2.48 -0.80 -5.47
C GLY A 212 -3.17 -1.31 -6.73
N GLY A 213 -4.37 -1.90 -6.62
CA GLY A 213 -5.08 -2.49 -7.74
C GLY A 213 -4.36 -3.70 -8.34
N ASN A 214 -4.55 -3.92 -9.62
CA ASN A 214 -3.78 -4.90 -10.38
C ASN A 214 -2.32 -4.49 -10.43
N PHE A 215 -1.42 -5.43 -10.16
CA PHE A 215 0.01 -5.12 -10.11
C PHE A 215 0.87 -6.20 -10.75
N VAL A 216 2.05 -5.77 -11.16
CA VAL A 216 3.17 -6.63 -11.58
C VAL A 216 4.39 -6.28 -10.72
N ARG A 217 5.15 -7.29 -10.32
CA ARG A 217 6.48 -7.13 -9.69
C ARG A 217 7.53 -7.84 -10.54
N ILE A 218 8.66 -7.18 -10.73
CA ILE A 218 9.80 -7.71 -11.47
C ILE A 218 11.00 -7.75 -10.55
N SER A 219 11.63 -8.92 -10.44
CA SER A 219 12.94 -9.10 -9.81
C SER A 219 14.03 -8.94 -10.87
N HIS A 220 14.99 -8.07 -10.59
CA HIS A 220 16.12 -7.80 -11.48
C HIS A 220 17.38 -8.55 -11.03
N PRO A 221 18.34 -8.84 -11.94
CA PRO A 221 19.54 -9.63 -11.62
C PRO A 221 20.40 -9.05 -10.51
N ASN A 222 20.32 -7.75 -10.25
CA ASN A 222 21.05 -7.05 -9.19
C ASN A 222 20.34 -7.06 -7.82
N GLY A 223 19.26 -7.84 -7.68
CA GLY A 223 18.47 -7.93 -6.44
C GLY A 223 17.50 -6.78 -6.21
N VAL A 224 17.42 -5.81 -7.12
CA VAL A 224 16.41 -4.75 -7.08
C VAL A 224 15.08 -5.30 -7.56
N ILE A 225 13.98 -4.80 -6.99
CA ILE A 225 12.63 -5.17 -7.39
C ILE A 225 11.89 -3.92 -7.81
N THR A 226 11.14 -3.99 -8.90
CA THR A 226 10.21 -2.94 -9.32
C THR A 226 8.76 -3.40 -9.19
N TYR A 227 7.90 -2.48 -8.79
CA TYR A 227 6.46 -2.68 -8.66
C TYR A 227 5.71 -1.72 -9.58
N TYR A 228 4.70 -2.24 -10.24
CA TYR A 228 3.87 -1.53 -11.22
C TYR A 228 2.41 -1.69 -10.79
N GLY A 229 1.80 -0.65 -10.25
CA GLY A 229 0.44 -0.66 -9.69
C GLY A 229 -0.61 0.03 -10.55
N HIS A 230 -1.87 -0.11 -10.14
CA HIS A 230 -3.08 0.46 -10.75
C HIS A 230 -3.36 0.01 -12.18
N LEU A 231 -2.80 -1.13 -12.60
CA LEU A 231 -2.91 -1.62 -13.98
C LEU A 231 -4.37 -1.94 -14.35
N SER A 232 -4.80 -1.54 -15.55
CA SER A 232 -6.10 -1.95 -16.10
C SER A 232 -6.08 -3.44 -16.52
N LYS A 233 -4.93 -3.92 -17.00
CA LYS A 233 -4.74 -5.30 -17.46
C LYS A 233 -3.30 -5.73 -17.26
N ILE A 234 -3.10 -6.98 -16.86
CA ILE A 234 -1.81 -7.67 -16.78
C ILE A 234 -1.74 -8.65 -17.96
N ILE A 235 -0.58 -8.73 -18.65
CA ILE A 235 -0.38 -9.62 -19.80
C ILE A 235 0.82 -10.55 -19.65
N VAL A 236 1.41 -10.59 -18.45
CA VAL A 236 2.55 -11.43 -18.10
C VAL A 236 2.21 -12.31 -16.90
N SER A 237 2.98 -13.37 -16.70
CA SER A 237 2.77 -14.34 -15.62
C SER A 237 4.02 -14.51 -14.76
N PRO A 238 3.91 -14.88 -13.47
CA PRO A 238 5.04 -15.19 -12.61
C PRO A 238 5.97 -16.25 -13.24
N GLY A 239 7.29 -16.03 -13.08
CA GLY A 239 8.34 -16.85 -13.70
C GLY A 239 8.73 -16.44 -15.13
N GLN A 240 7.94 -15.61 -15.80
CA GLN A 240 8.25 -15.13 -17.15
C GLN A 240 9.46 -14.21 -17.15
N LYS A 241 10.43 -14.42 -18.04
CA LYS A 241 11.51 -13.48 -18.32
C LYS A 241 11.00 -12.34 -19.19
N VAL A 242 11.35 -11.12 -18.86
CA VAL A 242 11.02 -9.92 -19.62
C VAL A 242 12.28 -9.09 -19.91
N LEU A 243 12.29 -8.47 -21.06
CA LEU A 243 13.34 -7.53 -21.46
C LEU A 243 12.92 -6.11 -21.10
N GLN A 244 13.90 -5.24 -20.89
CA GLN A 244 13.64 -3.80 -20.76
C GLN A 244 12.84 -3.29 -21.97
N GLY A 245 11.78 -2.52 -21.73
CA GLY A 245 10.89 -2.02 -22.77
C GLY A 245 9.80 -3.00 -23.21
N GLN A 246 9.81 -4.24 -22.73
CA GLN A 246 8.74 -5.19 -23.03
C GLN A 246 7.43 -4.78 -22.33
N ILE A 247 6.30 -4.86 -23.05
CA ILE A 247 4.98 -4.57 -22.47
C ILE A 247 4.63 -5.64 -21.46
N ILE A 248 4.24 -5.21 -20.24
CA ILE A 248 3.86 -6.09 -19.12
C ILE A 248 2.41 -5.92 -18.68
N GLY A 249 1.77 -4.85 -19.12
CA GLY A 249 0.38 -4.52 -18.79
C GLY A 249 0.00 -3.17 -19.40
N TYR A 250 -1.09 -2.60 -18.88
CA TYR A 250 -1.63 -1.33 -19.38
C TYR A 250 -1.99 -0.42 -18.22
N VAL A 251 -1.76 0.89 -18.39
CA VAL A 251 -2.11 1.93 -17.41
C VAL A 251 -3.60 1.88 -17.10
N GLY A 252 -3.93 2.00 -15.83
CA GLY A 252 -5.32 1.99 -15.38
C GLY A 252 -5.55 2.86 -14.16
N HIS A 253 -6.63 2.54 -13.46
CA HIS A 253 -7.05 3.17 -12.21
C HIS A 253 -7.65 2.12 -11.26
N THR A 254 -7.22 0.86 -11.35
CA THR A 254 -7.69 -0.19 -10.44
C THR A 254 -7.15 0.02 -9.02
N GLY A 255 -7.88 -0.44 -8.02
CA GLY A 255 -7.56 -0.16 -6.63
C GLY A 255 -7.97 1.24 -6.19
N TYR A 256 -7.19 1.85 -5.32
CA TYR A 256 -7.48 3.18 -4.78
C TYR A 256 -6.68 4.26 -5.52
N THR A 257 -7.34 5.08 -6.31
CA THR A 257 -6.74 6.22 -7.04
C THR A 257 -7.47 7.52 -6.72
N ILE A 258 -6.75 8.65 -6.78
CA ILE A 258 -7.32 9.98 -6.60
C ILE A 258 -6.97 10.85 -7.83
N PRO A 259 -7.96 11.34 -8.59
CA PRO A 259 -9.40 11.05 -8.45
C PRO A 259 -9.72 9.57 -8.76
N ALA A 260 -10.87 9.09 -8.29
CA ALA A 260 -11.35 7.77 -8.64
C ALA A 260 -11.79 7.69 -10.11
N GLY A 261 -11.74 6.50 -10.71
CA GLY A 261 -12.18 6.28 -12.08
C GLY A 261 -11.18 6.77 -13.14
N PRO A 262 -11.65 6.98 -14.40
CA PRO A 262 -10.75 7.28 -15.53
C PRO A 262 -9.90 8.55 -15.38
N GLY A 263 -10.35 9.52 -14.58
CA GLY A 263 -9.57 10.72 -14.28
C GLY A 263 -8.33 10.47 -13.42
N GLY A 264 -8.27 9.32 -12.73
CA GLY A 264 -7.15 8.89 -11.89
C GLY A 264 -6.18 7.93 -12.55
N CYS A 265 -6.22 7.79 -13.88
CA CYS A 265 -5.30 6.90 -14.59
C CYS A 265 -3.85 7.33 -14.46
N HIS A 266 -3.07 6.48 -13.77
CA HIS A 266 -1.63 6.62 -13.63
C HIS A 266 -0.98 5.26 -13.42
N LEU A 267 0.34 5.22 -13.54
CA LEU A 267 1.15 4.10 -13.14
C LEU A 267 1.83 4.46 -11.80
N HIS A 268 1.55 3.71 -10.77
CA HIS A 268 2.32 3.72 -9.52
C HIS A 268 3.57 2.86 -9.71
N PHE A 269 4.75 3.47 -9.64
CA PHE A 269 6.03 2.81 -9.85
C PHE A 269 6.91 2.89 -8.63
N ASP A 270 7.13 1.76 -7.94
CA ASP A 270 7.99 1.67 -6.76
C ASP A 270 9.27 0.88 -7.04
N VAL A 271 10.36 1.26 -6.37
CA VAL A 271 11.67 0.62 -6.46
C VAL A 271 12.09 0.15 -5.07
N ILE A 272 12.28 -1.16 -4.92
CA ILE A 272 12.62 -1.81 -3.64
C ILE A 272 14.10 -2.19 -3.68
N PHE A 273 14.82 -1.96 -2.58
CA PHE A 273 16.27 -2.18 -2.37
C PHE A 273 17.21 -1.27 -3.17
N ALA A 274 16.69 -0.23 -3.84
CA ALA A 274 17.49 0.82 -4.45
C ALA A 274 16.78 2.16 -4.31
N GLU A 275 17.45 3.26 -4.61
CA GLU A 275 16.78 4.56 -4.74
C GLU A 275 16.00 4.61 -6.05
N ASN A 276 14.79 5.17 -6.00
CA ASN A 276 14.03 5.40 -7.22
C ASN A 276 14.67 6.56 -8.00
N PRO A 277 15.28 6.31 -9.16
CA PRO A 277 16.02 7.35 -9.87
C PRO A 277 15.13 8.45 -10.43
N PHE A 278 13.83 8.25 -10.44
CA PHE A 278 12.85 9.24 -10.87
C PHE A 278 12.44 10.20 -9.76
N ALA A 279 12.72 9.86 -8.49
CA ALA A 279 12.38 10.69 -7.32
C ALA A 279 13.05 12.08 -7.32
N LYS A 280 14.15 12.25 -8.07
CA LYS A 280 14.86 13.53 -8.21
C LYS A 280 14.13 14.56 -9.08
N TYR A 281 13.17 14.13 -9.88
CA TYR A 281 12.43 15.02 -10.78
C TYR A 281 11.21 15.62 -10.09
N LYS A 282 10.90 16.86 -10.41
CA LYS A 282 9.71 17.56 -9.87
C LYS A 282 8.44 17.05 -10.56
N VAL A 283 7.33 17.12 -9.85
CA VAL A 283 5.98 16.90 -10.40
C VAL A 283 5.77 17.83 -11.59
N GLY A 284 5.19 17.30 -12.67
CA GLY A 284 5.04 17.99 -13.95
C GLY A 284 6.23 17.81 -14.91
N THR A 285 7.36 17.25 -14.46
CA THR A 285 8.46 16.92 -15.39
C THR A 285 8.05 15.76 -16.28
N CYS A 286 8.20 15.94 -17.60
CA CYS A 286 7.97 14.88 -18.59
C CYS A 286 9.31 14.42 -19.17
N LEU A 287 9.55 13.11 -19.09
CA LEU A 287 10.75 12.44 -19.57
C LEU A 287 10.52 11.87 -20.99
N GLY A 288 11.57 11.81 -21.79
CA GLY A 288 11.50 11.23 -23.15
C GLY A 288 10.69 12.11 -24.11
N LYS A 289 11.26 13.26 -24.46
CA LYS A 289 10.83 14.02 -25.65
C LYS A 289 11.47 13.43 -26.88
#